data_a1d6185840f98d6dbdaab0d37d566f77
#
_entry.id   a1d6185840f98d6dbdaab0d37d566f77
#
_cell.length_a   1.000
_cell.length_b   1.000
_cell.length_c   1.000
_cell.angle_alpha   90.00
_cell.angle_beta   90.00
_cell.angle_gamma   90.00
#
_symmetry.space_group_name_H-M   'P 1'
#
loop_
_entity.id
_entity.type
_entity.pdbx_description
1 polymer ?
#
loop_
_entity_poly.entity_id
_entity_poly.type
_entity_poly.pdbx_seq_one_letter_code
_entity_poly.pdbx_strand_id
1 'polypeptide(L)'
;MAVNPSRMDLNLLRVFDAVFEDQNLLRAGKRLHLSQSAISHALSRLREALQDELFIRTARGMEPTARALAMAAPLREALRSIHDTLGVQPFDPATASRTFVLAANDYVTSVLLVDLSHRVNALAPAVDLVVRPSTRLDLAEQIDVGRIDLAIGIFAEVPARFQSGPVWTQEDVLVMRKGHPLRRRHLRVEDLAEFPLVTVSLGGQEEGAVSGYIVERGLARQSEMFDRQALEDALAAIGRRPRYRITVPHSLAVPDLLLGTDMVSIVPAPLAEAFVRRGDLHAKPLPYEVANVSLRAIWHRRHEHDPAHVWLREQLTELAESTRGEGASRSVS
;
A
#
# COMPACT_ATOMS: atom_id res chain seq x y z
N MET A 1 29.57 -31.88 26.38
CA MET A 1 29.09 -31.89 24.95
C MET A 1 28.21 -30.67 24.71
N ALA A 2 28.44 -29.94 23.65
CA ALA A 2 27.55 -28.82 23.30
C ALA A 2 26.17 -29.36 22.87
N VAL A 3 25.13 -28.81 23.47
CA VAL A 3 23.74 -29.11 23.08
C VAL A 3 23.54 -28.65 21.66
N ASN A 4 23.01 -29.54 20.78
CA ASN A 4 22.69 -29.17 19.40
C ASN A 4 21.27 -28.54 19.35
N PRO A 5 21.15 -27.21 19.18
CA PRO A 5 19.86 -26.51 19.20
C PRO A 5 18.91 -26.99 18.09
N SER A 6 19.47 -27.49 16.95
CA SER A 6 18.67 -27.91 15.77
C SER A 6 17.82 -29.16 16.01
N ARG A 7 18.01 -29.86 17.13
CA ARG A 7 17.25 -31.07 17.50
C ARG A 7 16.38 -30.88 18.74
N MET A 8 16.32 -29.67 19.27
CA MET A 8 15.55 -29.39 20.48
C MET A 8 14.11 -29.06 20.14
N ASP A 9 13.19 -29.80 20.72
CA ASP A 9 11.75 -29.58 20.61
C ASP A 9 11.36 -28.36 21.46
N LEU A 10 10.82 -27.31 20.85
CA LEU A 10 10.35 -26.09 21.50
C LEU A 10 9.34 -26.36 22.63
N ASN A 11 8.56 -27.44 22.54
CA ASN A 11 7.62 -27.80 23.61
C ASN A 11 8.32 -28.16 24.91
N LEU A 12 9.53 -28.72 24.85
CA LEU A 12 10.33 -29.02 26.06
C LEU A 12 10.70 -27.71 26.79
N LEU A 13 11.01 -26.67 26.02
CA LEU A 13 11.36 -25.35 26.57
C LEU A 13 10.14 -24.65 27.21
N ARG A 14 8.95 -24.79 26.58
CA ARG A 14 7.69 -24.30 27.15
C ARG A 14 7.32 -25.01 28.46
N VAL A 15 7.55 -26.33 28.51
CA VAL A 15 7.34 -27.11 29.73
C VAL A 15 8.30 -26.68 30.83
N PHE A 16 9.58 -26.43 30.52
CA PHE A 16 10.56 -25.91 31.47
C PHE A 16 10.09 -24.58 32.07
N ASP A 17 9.69 -23.60 31.22
CA ASP A 17 9.26 -22.28 31.69
C ASP A 17 8.01 -22.38 32.57
N ALA A 18 7.04 -23.22 32.19
CA ALA A 18 5.84 -23.44 32.99
C ALA A 18 6.15 -24.07 34.37
N VAL A 19 7.06 -25.07 34.43
CA VAL A 19 7.45 -25.71 35.70
C VAL A 19 8.29 -24.76 36.54
N PHE A 20 9.13 -23.93 35.93
CA PHE A 20 9.93 -22.93 36.62
C PHE A 20 9.05 -21.89 37.34
N GLU A 21 7.97 -21.41 36.71
CA GLU A 21 7.04 -20.45 37.32
C GLU A 21 6.14 -21.11 38.37
N ASP A 22 5.54 -22.26 38.04
CA ASP A 22 4.55 -22.90 38.90
C ASP A 22 5.16 -23.69 40.05
N GLN A 23 6.43 -24.09 39.93
CA GLN A 23 7.16 -24.98 40.87
C GLN A 23 6.34 -26.24 41.22
N ASN A 24 5.44 -26.64 40.34
CA ASN A 24 4.50 -27.73 40.53
C ASN A 24 4.07 -28.33 39.18
N LEU A 25 4.32 -29.62 38.99
CA LEU A 25 4.03 -30.32 37.72
C LEU A 25 2.54 -30.35 37.37
N LEU A 26 1.65 -30.45 38.41
CA LEU A 26 0.23 -30.48 38.15
C LEU A 26 -0.29 -29.11 37.70
N ARG A 27 0.17 -28.01 38.33
CA ARG A 27 -0.19 -26.65 37.90
C ARG A 27 0.35 -26.30 36.51
N ALA A 28 1.58 -26.65 36.25
CA ALA A 28 2.21 -26.48 34.90
C ALA A 28 1.44 -27.26 33.84
N GLY A 29 1.01 -28.49 34.14
CA GLY A 29 0.16 -29.31 33.26
C GLY A 29 -1.19 -28.64 32.95
N LYS A 30 -1.90 -28.14 33.98
CA LYS A 30 -3.14 -27.41 33.77
C LYS A 30 -2.96 -26.17 32.89
N ARG A 31 -1.90 -25.40 33.12
CA ARG A 31 -1.58 -24.20 32.29
C ARG A 31 -1.29 -24.50 30.85
N LEU A 32 -0.61 -25.63 30.58
CA LEU A 32 -0.25 -26.04 29.22
C LEU A 32 -1.28 -26.99 28.58
N HIS A 33 -2.39 -27.30 29.26
CA HIS A 33 -3.38 -28.28 28.83
C HIS A 33 -2.78 -29.69 28.57
N LEU A 34 -1.82 -30.09 29.41
CA LEU A 34 -1.10 -31.35 29.36
C LEU A 34 -1.35 -32.16 30.65
N SER A 35 -1.27 -33.50 30.52
CA SER A 35 -1.28 -34.36 31.72
C SER A 35 0.04 -34.21 32.50
N GLN A 36 -0.02 -34.50 33.82
CA GLN A 36 1.17 -34.49 34.65
C GLN A 36 2.25 -35.46 34.15
N SER A 37 1.84 -36.62 33.59
CA SER A 37 2.76 -37.57 32.97
C SER A 37 3.44 -37.00 31.76
N ALA A 38 2.72 -36.27 30.89
CA ALA A 38 3.30 -35.61 29.72
C ALA A 38 4.33 -34.54 30.13
N ILE A 39 4.04 -33.72 31.15
CA ILE A 39 5.01 -32.77 31.73
C ILE A 39 6.25 -33.47 32.24
N SER A 40 6.09 -34.59 33.00
CA SER A 40 7.19 -35.37 33.54
C SER A 40 8.08 -35.97 32.44
N HIS A 41 7.47 -36.53 31.37
CA HIS A 41 8.20 -37.04 30.22
C HIS A 41 8.96 -35.97 29.47
N ALA A 42 8.34 -34.81 29.25
CA ALA A 42 8.99 -33.66 28.60
C ALA A 42 10.22 -33.18 29.40
N LEU A 43 10.08 -33.08 30.73
CA LEU A 43 11.22 -32.72 31.59
C LEU A 43 12.33 -33.79 31.56
N SER A 44 12.01 -35.08 31.55
CA SER A 44 13.01 -36.14 31.44
C SER A 44 13.83 -36.00 30.13
N ARG A 45 13.17 -35.80 29.00
CA ARG A 45 13.84 -35.55 27.71
C ARG A 45 14.75 -34.30 27.76
N LEU A 46 14.27 -33.23 28.41
CA LEU A 46 15.05 -31.99 28.54
C LEU A 46 16.28 -32.20 29.44
N ARG A 47 16.13 -32.92 30.56
CA ARG A 47 17.24 -33.30 31.43
C ARG A 47 18.31 -34.11 30.71
N GLU A 48 17.89 -35.09 29.93
CA GLU A 48 18.80 -35.89 29.10
C GLU A 48 19.56 -35.03 28.10
N ALA A 49 18.80 -34.12 27.39
CA ALA A 49 19.42 -33.23 26.41
C ALA A 49 20.41 -32.23 27.01
N LEU A 50 20.11 -31.74 28.19
CA LEU A 50 20.94 -30.73 28.90
C LEU A 50 21.94 -31.32 29.88
N GLN A 51 21.86 -32.62 30.16
CA GLN A 51 22.70 -33.31 31.19
C GLN A 51 22.65 -32.58 32.54
N ASP A 52 21.44 -32.21 32.97
CA ASP A 52 21.17 -31.52 34.23
C ASP A 52 19.77 -31.86 34.72
N GLU A 53 19.60 -32.03 36.03
CA GLU A 53 18.30 -32.34 36.66
C GLU A 53 17.27 -31.21 36.50
N LEU A 54 17.70 -29.98 36.31
CA LEU A 54 16.96 -28.74 36.16
C LEU A 54 16.06 -28.41 37.37
N PHE A 55 15.38 -29.40 37.92
CA PHE A 55 14.55 -29.23 39.12
C PHE A 55 14.69 -30.40 40.05
N ILE A 56 14.89 -30.11 41.33
CA ILE A 56 15.01 -31.06 42.42
C ILE A 56 13.65 -31.09 43.16
N ARG A 57 13.15 -32.27 43.43
CA ARG A 57 11.91 -32.43 44.20
C ARG A 57 12.19 -32.30 45.71
N THR A 58 11.58 -31.32 46.32
CA THR A 58 11.69 -31.09 47.80
C THR A 58 10.29 -31.18 48.47
N ALA A 59 10.24 -31.07 49.78
CA ALA A 59 8.99 -30.98 50.53
C ALA A 59 8.15 -29.72 50.16
N ARG A 60 8.81 -28.70 49.59
CA ARG A 60 8.18 -27.43 49.15
C ARG A 60 7.74 -27.41 47.68
N GLY A 61 8.07 -28.43 46.90
CA GLY A 61 7.76 -28.52 45.50
C GLY A 61 8.97 -28.81 44.61
N MET A 62 9.02 -28.24 43.44
CA MET A 62 10.10 -28.38 42.44
C MET A 62 11.05 -27.18 42.54
N GLU A 63 12.21 -27.35 43.13
CA GLU A 63 13.21 -26.30 43.26
C GLU A 63 14.20 -26.31 42.08
N PRO A 64 14.45 -25.16 41.40
CA PRO A 64 15.34 -25.09 40.25
C PRO A 64 16.81 -25.25 40.65
N THR A 65 17.60 -25.95 39.82
CA THR A 65 19.07 -26.01 39.92
C THR A 65 19.70 -24.66 39.55
N ALA A 66 20.97 -24.45 39.87
CA ALA A 66 21.73 -23.26 39.46
C ALA A 66 21.68 -23.05 37.92
N ARG A 67 21.71 -24.15 37.16
CA ARG A 67 21.61 -24.11 35.70
C ARG A 67 20.21 -23.69 35.27
N ALA A 68 19.15 -24.20 35.85
CA ALA A 68 17.76 -23.79 35.56
C ALA A 68 17.55 -22.31 35.87
N LEU A 69 18.10 -21.81 36.98
CA LEU A 69 18.05 -20.39 37.33
C LEU A 69 18.75 -19.52 36.29
N ALA A 70 19.94 -19.92 35.83
CA ALA A 70 20.70 -19.18 34.80
C ALA A 70 19.95 -19.19 33.40
N MET A 71 19.23 -20.26 33.11
CA MET A 71 18.51 -20.41 31.82
C MET A 71 17.16 -19.69 31.81
N ALA A 72 16.50 -19.50 32.91
CA ALA A 72 15.08 -19.09 32.95
C ALA A 72 14.81 -17.74 32.25
N ALA A 73 15.62 -16.71 32.57
CA ALA A 73 15.39 -15.38 31.98
C ALA A 73 15.72 -15.35 30.47
N PRO A 74 16.89 -15.82 29.98
CA PRO A 74 17.19 -15.84 28.56
C PRO A 74 16.21 -16.71 27.76
N LEU A 75 15.78 -17.85 28.32
CA LEU A 75 14.83 -18.73 27.66
C LEU A 75 13.46 -18.11 27.51
N ARG A 76 12.98 -17.44 28.54
CA ARG A 76 11.69 -16.72 28.50
C ARG A 76 11.71 -15.61 27.48
N GLU A 77 12.79 -14.86 27.36
CA GLU A 77 12.96 -13.83 26.33
C GLU A 77 12.93 -14.43 24.92
N ALA A 78 13.63 -15.55 24.69
CA ALA A 78 13.59 -16.26 23.41
C ALA A 78 12.19 -16.78 23.05
N LEU A 79 11.47 -17.40 24.03
CA LEU A 79 10.10 -17.86 23.82
C LEU A 79 9.13 -16.70 23.53
N ARG A 80 9.32 -15.55 24.19
CA ARG A 80 8.55 -14.33 23.93
C ARG A 80 8.84 -13.82 22.50
N SER A 81 10.10 -13.73 22.10
CA SER A 81 10.49 -13.31 20.73
C SER A 81 9.87 -14.21 19.66
N ILE A 82 9.82 -15.54 19.88
CA ILE A 82 9.14 -16.48 18.99
C ILE A 82 7.64 -16.22 18.97
N HIS A 83 7.03 -16.02 20.15
CA HIS A 83 5.61 -15.72 20.25
C HIS A 83 5.25 -14.41 19.51
N ASP A 84 6.07 -13.38 19.72
CA ASP A 84 5.91 -12.06 19.09
C ASP A 84 6.08 -12.14 17.57
N THR A 85 7.00 -13.01 17.09
CA THR A 85 7.19 -13.24 15.64
C THR A 85 6.02 -14.00 14.99
N LEU A 86 5.39 -14.93 15.72
CA LEU A 86 4.30 -15.76 15.22
C LEU A 86 2.91 -15.18 15.51
N GLY A 87 2.80 -14.28 16.48
CA GLY A 87 1.55 -13.63 16.88
C GLY A 87 1.19 -12.46 15.97
N VAL A 88 -0.11 -12.21 15.81
CA VAL A 88 -0.59 -10.94 15.24
C VAL A 88 -0.37 -9.86 16.31
N GLN A 89 0.69 -9.07 16.15
CA GLN A 89 0.95 -7.94 17.04
C GLN A 89 -0.12 -6.86 16.82
N PRO A 90 -0.75 -6.33 17.88
CA PRO A 90 -1.56 -5.13 17.74
C PRO A 90 -0.66 -4.01 17.17
N PHE A 91 -1.12 -3.35 16.12
CA PHE A 91 -0.42 -2.21 15.56
C PHE A 91 -0.80 -0.96 16.36
N ASP A 92 0.17 -0.39 17.06
CA ASP A 92 0.04 0.91 17.69
C ASP A 92 0.84 1.95 16.85
N PRO A 93 0.15 2.85 16.12
CA PRO A 93 0.81 3.83 15.26
C PRO A 93 1.84 4.68 15.98
N ALA A 94 1.59 5.05 17.24
CA ALA A 94 2.44 5.96 18.00
C ALA A 94 3.83 5.37 18.32
N THR A 95 3.93 4.05 18.41
CA THR A 95 5.16 3.34 18.80
C THR A 95 5.71 2.40 17.73
N ALA A 96 4.91 2.12 16.70
CA ALA A 96 5.30 1.21 15.63
C ALA A 96 6.45 1.78 14.79
N SER A 97 7.43 0.92 14.49
CA SER A 97 8.49 1.19 13.51
C SER A 97 8.33 0.21 12.35
N ARG A 98 7.96 0.73 11.18
CA ARG A 98 7.71 -0.06 9.96
C ARG A 98 7.91 0.79 8.73
N THR A 99 8.35 0.19 7.64
CA THR A 99 8.36 0.82 6.31
C THR A 99 7.23 0.23 5.48
N PHE A 100 6.36 1.09 4.92
CA PHE A 100 5.41 0.71 3.89
C PHE A 100 5.93 1.09 2.52
N VAL A 101 5.88 0.16 1.59
CA VAL A 101 6.26 0.38 0.19
C VAL A 101 5.01 0.52 -0.65
N LEU A 102 4.77 1.73 -1.15
CA LEU A 102 3.62 2.07 -1.98
C LEU A 102 4.03 2.11 -3.46
N ALA A 103 3.18 1.63 -4.36
CA ALA A 103 3.35 1.86 -5.79
C ALA A 103 2.33 2.89 -6.28
N ALA A 104 2.82 3.95 -6.91
CA ALA A 104 2.00 5.03 -7.43
C ALA A 104 2.70 5.72 -8.62
N ASN A 105 1.92 6.41 -9.46
CA ASN A 105 2.46 7.34 -10.43
C ASN A 105 2.72 8.72 -9.81
N ASP A 106 3.31 9.63 -10.55
CA ASP A 106 3.63 10.98 -10.09
C ASP A 106 2.37 11.82 -9.78
N TYR A 107 1.27 11.61 -10.50
CA TYR A 107 -0.02 12.24 -10.19
C TYR A 107 -0.52 11.85 -8.79
N VAL A 108 -0.65 10.56 -8.52
CA VAL A 108 -1.09 10.07 -7.21
C VAL A 108 -0.13 10.52 -6.12
N THR A 109 1.18 10.53 -6.40
CA THR A 109 2.20 11.00 -5.46
C THR A 109 1.99 12.48 -5.10
N SER A 110 1.72 13.32 -6.10
CA SER A 110 1.61 14.77 -5.89
C SER A 110 0.28 15.22 -5.27
N VAL A 111 -0.79 14.45 -5.47
CA VAL A 111 -2.15 14.84 -5.04
C VAL A 111 -2.59 14.12 -3.75
N LEU A 112 -2.20 12.86 -3.57
CA LEU A 112 -2.64 12.05 -2.43
C LEU A 112 -1.53 11.80 -1.41
N LEU A 113 -0.33 11.40 -1.89
CA LEU A 113 0.70 10.92 -0.97
C LEU A 113 1.37 12.04 -0.18
N VAL A 114 1.28 13.29 -0.63
CA VAL A 114 1.73 14.44 0.16
C VAL A 114 0.91 14.53 1.45
N ASP A 115 -0.42 14.53 1.35
CA ASP A 115 -1.31 14.63 2.51
C ASP A 115 -1.24 13.37 3.38
N LEU A 116 -1.13 12.17 2.75
CA LEU A 116 -0.88 10.93 3.47
C LEU A 116 0.42 11.00 4.29
N SER A 117 1.50 11.54 3.71
CA SER A 117 2.79 11.67 4.40
C SER A 117 2.70 12.56 5.64
N HIS A 118 2.00 13.68 5.53
CA HIS A 118 1.77 14.59 6.66
C HIS A 118 0.99 13.89 7.77
N ARG A 119 -0.05 13.15 7.41
CA ARG A 119 -0.88 12.42 8.35
C ARG A 119 -0.13 11.28 9.03
N VAL A 120 0.61 10.47 8.26
CA VAL A 120 1.43 9.38 8.80
C VAL A 120 2.51 9.94 9.74
N ASN A 121 3.19 11.03 9.36
CA ASN A 121 4.19 11.65 10.21
C ASN A 121 3.61 12.15 11.55
N ALA A 122 2.37 12.63 11.56
CA ALA A 122 1.71 13.10 12.78
C ALA A 122 1.24 11.96 13.68
N LEU A 123 0.74 10.85 13.11
CA LEU A 123 0.13 9.76 13.86
C LEU A 123 1.10 8.62 14.19
N ALA A 124 2.11 8.42 13.34
CA ALA A 124 3.04 7.30 13.40
C ALA A 124 4.48 7.77 13.04
N PRO A 125 5.15 8.53 13.92
CA PRO A 125 6.39 9.26 13.58
C PRO A 125 7.59 8.35 13.25
N ALA A 126 7.55 7.06 13.61
CA ALA A 126 8.58 6.09 13.27
C ALA A 126 8.17 5.12 12.13
N VAL A 127 7.07 5.44 11.43
CA VAL A 127 6.65 4.73 10.22
C VAL A 127 7.18 5.46 8.98
N ASP A 128 7.90 4.73 8.13
CA ASP A 128 8.42 5.24 6.87
C ASP A 128 7.51 4.89 5.69
N LEU A 129 7.41 5.80 4.71
CA LEU A 129 6.75 5.56 3.42
C LEU A 129 7.79 5.58 2.30
N VAL A 130 7.86 4.50 1.54
CA VAL A 130 8.66 4.41 0.32
C VAL A 130 7.74 4.34 -0.88
N VAL A 131 7.82 5.30 -1.79
CA VAL A 131 7.02 5.33 -3.01
C VAL A 131 7.85 4.82 -4.19
N ARG A 132 7.31 3.83 -4.91
CA ARG A 132 7.90 3.29 -6.14
C ARG A 132 7.01 3.61 -7.34
N PRO A 133 7.59 3.87 -8.52
CA PRO A 133 6.79 4.07 -9.72
C PRO A 133 5.98 2.82 -10.05
N SER A 134 4.66 2.94 -10.19
CA SER A 134 3.79 1.85 -10.62
C SER A 134 3.93 1.51 -12.10
N THR A 135 4.62 2.36 -12.88
CA THR A 135 4.65 2.32 -14.35
C THR A 135 5.71 1.39 -14.92
N ARG A 136 6.82 1.17 -14.21
CA ARG A 136 8.02 0.47 -14.73
C ARG A 136 8.27 -0.90 -14.09
N LEU A 137 7.39 -1.39 -13.26
CA LEU A 137 7.52 -2.64 -12.52
C LEU A 137 6.51 -3.65 -13.05
N ASP A 138 6.85 -4.94 -12.98
CA ASP A 138 5.83 -5.99 -12.92
C ASP A 138 5.10 -5.83 -11.57
N LEU A 139 4.07 -5.00 -11.58
CA LEU A 139 3.38 -4.57 -10.38
C LEU A 139 2.74 -5.75 -9.65
N ALA A 140 2.13 -6.66 -10.41
CA ALA A 140 1.49 -7.84 -9.85
C ALA A 140 2.50 -8.76 -9.16
N GLU A 141 3.67 -8.99 -9.77
CA GLU A 141 4.74 -9.79 -9.16
C GLU A 141 5.29 -9.13 -7.90
N GLN A 142 5.52 -7.82 -7.93
CA GLN A 142 6.07 -7.10 -6.77
C GLN A 142 5.11 -7.13 -5.57
N ILE A 143 3.78 -7.11 -5.81
CA ILE A 143 2.77 -7.28 -4.76
C ILE A 143 2.75 -8.76 -4.29
N ASP A 144 2.81 -9.72 -5.23
CA ASP A 144 2.81 -11.16 -4.92
C ASP A 144 3.98 -11.55 -4.01
N VAL A 145 5.19 -11.04 -4.27
CA VAL A 145 6.38 -11.33 -3.45
C VAL A 145 6.55 -10.43 -2.23
N GLY A 146 5.61 -9.50 -1.98
CA GLY A 146 5.63 -8.62 -0.80
C GLY A 146 6.67 -7.50 -0.84
N ARG A 147 7.13 -7.11 -2.02
CA ARG A 147 8.01 -5.94 -2.21
C ARG A 147 7.24 -4.63 -2.33
N ILE A 148 5.94 -4.72 -2.58
CA ILE A 148 4.98 -3.62 -2.57
C ILE A 148 3.84 -4.05 -1.64
N ASP A 149 3.55 -3.21 -0.67
CA ASP A 149 2.47 -3.40 0.29
C ASP A 149 1.11 -3.01 -0.31
N LEU A 150 1.08 -1.90 -1.05
CA LEU A 150 -0.15 -1.32 -1.59
C LEU A 150 0.15 -0.56 -2.88
N ALA A 151 -0.65 -0.76 -3.92
CA ALA A 151 -0.56 0.01 -5.15
C ALA A 151 -1.81 0.87 -5.34
N ILE A 152 -1.61 2.11 -5.79
CA ILE A 152 -2.68 3.09 -6.01
C ILE A 152 -2.67 3.50 -7.47
N GLY A 153 -3.82 3.33 -8.13
CA GLY A 153 -3.96 3.58 -9.56
C GLY A 153 -5.36 3.29 -10.08
N ILE A 154 -5.50 3.29 -11.39
CA ILE A 154 -6.72 2.90 -12.10
C ILE A 154 -6.51 1.49 -12.64
N PHE A 155 -7.36 0.57 -12.21
CA PHE A 155 -7.29 -0.85 -12.55
C PHE A 155 -8.63 -1.29 -13.14
N ALA A 156 -8.62 -1.83 -14.36
CA ALA A 156 -9.81 -2.40 -15.00
C ALA A 156 -10.10 -3.81 -14.47
N GLU A 157 -9.06 -4.64 -14.33
CA GLU A 157 -9.18 -5.98 -13.82
C GLU A 157 -8.21 -6.19 -12.65
N VAL A 158 -8.71 -6.81 -11.58
CA VAL A 158 -7.94 -7.13 -10.37
C VAL A 158 -8.09 -8.62 -10.08
N PRO A 159 -7.01 -9.41 -10.13
CA PRO A 159 -7.06 -10.86 -9.88
C PRO A 159 -7.54 -11.18 -8.45
N ALA A 160 -8.21 -12.33 -8.28
CA ALA A 160 -8.80 -12.75 -7.00
C ALA A 160 -7.82 -12.87 -5.82
N ARG A 161 -6.51 -12.95 -6.07
CA ARG A 161 -5.47 -12.94 -5.03
C ARG A 161 -5.20 -11.56 -4.44
N PHE A 162 -5.66 -10.51 -5.11
CA PHE A 162 -5.62 -9.13 -4.62
C PHE A 162 -6.99 -8.69 -4.13
N GLN A 163 -6.98 -7.85 -3.14
CA GLN A 163 -8.13 -7.08 -2.68
C GLN A 163 -8.02 -5.66 -3.21
N SER A 164 -9.13 -4.95 -3.26
CA SER A 164 -9.14 -3.56 -3.71
C SER A 164 -10.20 -2.74 -2.98
N GLY A 165 -9.86 -1.49 -2.68
CA GLY A 165 -10.78 -0.49 -2.15
C GLY A 165 -10.79 0.78 -2.99
N PRO A 166 -11.91 1.49 -3.09
CA PRO A 166 -11.97 2.78 -3.79
C PRO A 166 -11.19 3.83 -2.97
N VAL A 167 -10.48 4.72 -3.68
CA VAL A 167 -9.91 5.93 -3.09
C VAL A 167 -10.82 7.10 -3.41
N TRP A 168 -10.96 7.49 -4.69
CA TRP A 168 -11.98 8.42 -5.15
C TRP A 168 -12.37 8.15 -6.60
N THR A 169 -13.44 8.78 -7.02
CA THR A 169 -13.83 8.85 -8.43
C THR A 169 -13.47 10.22 -8.97
N GLN A 170 -12.91 10.28 -10.16
CA GLN A 170 -12.44 11.49 -10.80
C GLN A 170 -12.96 11.60 -12.22
N GLU A 171 -13.06 12.82 -12.71
CA GLU A 171 -13.28 13.17 -14.10
C GLU A 171 -12.03 13.78 -14.71
N ASP A 172 -11.92 13.73 -16.02
CA ASP A 172 -10.86 14.38 -16.78
C ASP A 172 -11.29 15.80 -17.19
N VAL A 173 -10.34 16.72 -17.21
CA VAL A 173 -10.55 18.12 -17.60
C VAL A 173 -9.47 18.59 -18.57
N LEU A 174 -9.80 19.59 -19.38
CA LEU A 174 -8.85 20.26 -20.27
C LEU A 174 -8.09 21.34 -19.52
N VAL A 175 -6.76 21.29 -19.57
CA VAL A 175 -5.87 22.31 -18.98
C VAL A 175 -5.13 23.09 -20.07
N MET A 176 -5.03 24.39 -19.88
CA MET A 176 -4.38 25.34 -20.79
C MET A 176 -3.76 26.50 -20.01
N ARG A 177 -2.90 27.29 -20.65
CA ARG A 177 -2.42 28.56 -20.06
C ARG A 177 -3.54 29.59 -19.91
N LYS A 178 -3.44 30.50 -18.94
CA LYS A 178 -4.48 31.54 -18.69
C LYS A 178 -4.73 32.47 -19.90
N GLY A 179 -3.73 32.69 -20.75
CA GLY A 179 -3.86 33.49 -21.97
C GLY A 179 -4.33 32.72 -23.20
N HIS A 180 -4.73 31.45 -23.07
CA HIS A 180 -5.09 30.61 -24.20
C HIS A 180 -6.40 31.07 -24.89
N PRO A 181 -6.52 31.01 -26.25
CA PRO A 181 -7.72 31.41 -26.97
C PRO A 181 -9.01 30.73 -26.53
N LEU A 182 -8.94 29.46 -26.11
CA LEU A 182 -10.08 28.67 -25.62
C LEU A 182 -10.61 29.10 -24.26
N ARG A 183 -9.87 29.89 -23.50
CA ARG A 183 -10.28 30.25 -22.13
C ARG A 183 -11.62 31.01 -22.08
N ARG A 184 -11.86 31.91 -23.01
CA ARG A 184 -13.00 32.84 -22.97
C ARG A 184 -14.21 32.40 -23.80
N ARG A 185 -14.08 31.34 -24.59
CA ARG A 185 -15.17 30.83 -25.44
C ARG A 185 -15.72 29.52 -24.90
N HIS A 186 -16.95 29.18 -25.26
CA HIS A 186 -17.50 27.86 -24.98
C HIS A 186 -16.66 26.80 -25.73
N LEU A 187 -16.21 25.78 -24.97
CA LEU A 187 -15.38 24.70 -25.54
C LEU A 187 -16.24 23.75 -26.35
N ARG A 188 -15.81 23.41 -27.57
CA ARG A 188 -16.45 22.46 -28.47
C ARG A 188 -15.48 21.35 -28.84
N VAL A 189 -16.01 20.21 -29.32
CA VAL A 189 -15.19 19.06 -29.71
C VAL A 189 -14.19 19.43 -30.83
N GLU A 190 -14.63 20.26 -31.78
CA GLU A 190 -13.78 20.74 -32.89
C GLU A 190 -12.51 21.44 -32.40
N ASP A 191 -12.60 22.16 -31.29
CA ASP A 191 -11.48 22.89 -30.69
C ASP A 191 -10.32 21.97 -30.32
N LEU A 192 -10.61 20.74 -29.93
CA LEU A 192 -9.59 19.74 -29.56
C LEU A 192 -8.83 19.17 -30.77
N ALA A 193 -9.32 19.38 -31.98
CA ALA A 193 -8.59 19.07 -33.20
C ALA A 193 -7.72 20.25 -33.69
N GLU A 194 -8.03 21.48 -33.27
CA GLU A 194 -7.29 22.68 -33.68
C GLU A 194 -5.99 22.88 -32.90
N PHE A 195 -6.01 22.55 -31.60
CA PHE A 195 -4.88 22.76 -30.70
C PHE A 195 -4.13 21.46 -30.43
N PRO A 196 -2.78 21.47 -30.53
CA PRO A 196 -1.99 20.28 -30.26
C PRO A 196 -2.06 19.89 -28.77
N LEU A 197 -2.05 18.57 -28.51
CA LEU A 197 -2.08 18.02 -27.16
C LEU A 197 -0.68 17.65 -26.63
N VAL A 198 -0.49 17.94 -25.36
CA VAL A 198 0.52 17.32 -24.50
C VAL A 198 -0.17 16.18 -23.77
N THR A 199 0.37 14.97 -23.89
CA THR A 199 -0.16 13.77 -23.24
C THR A 199 0.83 13.20 -22.22
N VAL A 200 0.31 12.55 -21.19
CA VAL A 200 1.13 11.84 -20.22
C VAL A 200 0.88 10.35 -20.40
N SER A 201 1.91 9.63 -20.84
CA SER A 201 1.84 8.17 -20.99
C SER A 201 2.57 7.50 -19.83
N LEU A 202 1.85 6.62 -19.16
CA LEU A 202 2.33 5.86 -17.99
C LEU A 202 2.95 4.51 -18.38
N GLY A 203 3.46 4.37 -19.61
CA GLY A 203 3.85 3.13 -20.24
C GLY A 203 2.85 2.82 -21.34
N GLY A 204 3.17 3.14 -22.57
CA GLY A 204 2.23 3.15 -23.66
C GLY A 204 2.29 1.91 -24.56
N GLN A 205 2.02 2.10 -25.86
CA GLN A 205 1.98 1.03 -26.86
C GLN A 205 3.29 0.24 -26.97
N GLU A 206 4.41 0.86 -26.66
CA GLU A 206 5.74 0.23 -26.66
C GLU A 206 5.88 -0.85 -25.57
N GLU A 207 5.06 -0.80 -24.51
CA GLU A 207 5.03 -1.76 -23.40
C GLU A 207 3.85 -2.74 -23.47
N GLY A 208 3.19 -2.86 -24.63
CA GLY A 208 2.12 -3.84 -24.84
C GLY A 208 0.76 -3.41 -24.29
N ALA A 209 0.48 -2.10 -24.22
CA ALA A 209 -0.83 -1.61 -23.84
C ALA A 209 -1.90 -1.96 -24.89
N VAL A 210 -3.04 -2.49 -24.43
CA VAL A 210 -4.19 -2.79 -25.25
C VAL A 210 -5.39 -2.00 -24.72
N SER A 211 -6.07 -1.25 -25.60
CA SER A 211 -7.22 -0.41 -25.24
C SER A 211 -6.97 0.52 -24.01
N GLY A 212 -5.76 1.08 -23.93
CA GLY A 212 -5.38 1.99 -22.82
C GLY A 212 -4.96 1.30 -21.53
N TYR A 213 -4.81 -0.03 -21.51
CA TYR A 213 -4.41 -0.78 -20.33
C TYR A 213 -3.22 -1.70 -20.62
N ILE A 214 -2.33 -1.80 -19.64
CA ILE A 214 -1.27 -2.81 -19.60
C ILE A 214 -1.75 -3.97 -18.72
N VAL A 215 -1.73 -5.18 -19.28
CA VAL A 215 -2.18 -6.39 -18.56
C VAL A 215 -0.99 -7.23 -18.15
N GLU A 216 -0.82 -7.42 -16.86
CA GLU A 216 0.25 -8.23 -16.27
C GLU A 216 -0.33 -9.21 -15.26
N ARG A 217 -0.14 -10.52 -15.49
CA ARG A 217 -0.60 -11.59 -14.57
C ARG A 217 -2.07 -11.43 -14.13
N GLY A 218 -2.93 -10.96 -15.04
CA GLY A 218 -4.36 -10.71 -14.80
C GLY A 218 -4.68 -9.38 -14.13
N LEU A 219 -3.69 -8.54 -13.84
CA LEU A 219 -3.90 -7.18 -13.38
C LEU A 219 -3.86 -6.23 -14.59
N ALA A 220 -4.96 -5.53 -14.85
CA ALA A 220 -5.05 -4.54 -15.93
C ALA A 220 -4.97 -3.12 -15.34
N ARG A 221 -3.84 -2.44 -15.52
CA ARG A 221 -3.60 -1.07 -15.08
C ARG A 221 -3.66 -0.08 -16.25
N GLN A 222 -4.17 1.12 -16.01
CA GLN A 222 -4.23 2.17 -17.02
C GLN A 222 -2.83 2.62 -17.44
N SER A 223 -2.63 2.81 -18.75
CA SER A 223 -1.36 3.21 -19.36
C SER A 223 -1.28 4.68 -19.75
N GLU A 224 -2.43 5.35 -19.85
CA GLU A 224 -2.55 6.76 -20.21
C GLU A 224 -3.19 7.53 -19.03
N MET A 225 -2.91 8.82 -18.92
CA MET A 225 -3.42 9.63 -17.81
C MET A 225 -4.88 10.09 -18.04
N PHE A 226 -5.45 9.90 -19.23
CA PHE A 226 -6.80 10.24 -19.61
C PHE A 226 -7.39 9.17 -20.52
N ASP A 227 -8.69 9.19 -20.73
CA ASP A 227 -9.36 8.29 -21.69
C ASP A 227 -9.10 8.74 -23.14
N ARG A 228 -8.01 8.22 -23.72
CA ARG A 228 -7.63 8.51 -25.12
C ARG A 228 -8.69 8.04 -26.10
N GLN A 229 -9.30 6.88 -25.88
CA GLN A 229 -10.31 6.31 -26.79
C GLN A 229 -11.54 7.21 -26.86
N ALA A 230 -12.03 7.71 -25.74
CA ALA A 230 -13.18 8.62 -25.71
C ALA A 230 -12.90 9.92 -26.49
N LEU A 231 -11.68 10.48 -26.41
CA LEU A 231 -11.28 11.64 -27.21
C LEU A 231 -11.25 11.32 -28.70
N GLU A 232 -10.66 10.19 -29.08
CA GLU A 232 -10.53 9.78 -30.49
C GLU A 232 -11.91 9.50 -31.10
N ASP A 233 -12.81 8.85 -30.37
CA ASP A 233 -14.19 8.57 -30.80
C ASP A 233 -15.01 9.87 -30.97
N ALA A 234 -14.89 10.80 -30.00
CA ALA A 234 -15.58 12.10 -30.10
C ALA A 234 -15.14 12.91 -31.32
N LEU A 235 -13.86 12.91 -31.63
CA LEU A 235 -13.32 13.59 -32.82
C LEU A 235 -13.61 12.84 -34.12
N ALA A 236 -13.58 11.52 -34.12
CA ALA A 236 -13.91 10.71 -35.27
C ALA A 236 -15.38 10.91 -35.69
N ALA A 237 -16.29 11.10 -34.75
CA ALA A 237 -17.72 11.39 -35.02
C ALA A 237 -17.93 12.66 -35.85
N ILE A 238 -16.97 13.59 -35.83
CA ILE A 238 -16.98 14.83 -36.64
C ILE A 238 -15.96 14.80 -37.80
N GLY A 239 -15.38 13.63 -38.10
CA GLY A 239 -14.37 13.47 -39.16
C GLY A 239 -13.05 14.11 -38.90
N ARG A 240 -12.67 14.32 -37.61
CA ARG A 240 -11.44 14.92 -37.18
C ARG A 240 -10.57 13.90 -36.40
N ARG A 241 -9.31 14.28 -36.12
CA ARG A 241 -8.38 13.49 -35.29
C ARG A 241 -7.62 14.41 -34.35
N PRO A 242 -7.26 13.94 -33.15
CA PRO A 242 -6.43 14.70 -32.22
C PRO A 242 -5.00 14.79 -32.76
N ARG A 243 -4.31 15.87 -32.43
CA ARG A 243 -2.88 16.05 -32.73
C ARG A 243 -2.06 15.90 -31.46
N TYR A 244 -1.56 14.71 -31.18
CA TYR A 244 -0.61 14.46 -30.10
C TYR A 244 0.77 15.01 -30.51
N ARG A 245 1.21 16.10 -29.89
CA ARG A 245 2.44 16.77 -30.27
C ARG A 245 3.62 16.37 -29.39
N ILE A 246 3.37 16.24 -28.08
CA ILE A 246 4.38 15.86 -27.09
C ILE A 246 3.74 14.80 -26.18
N THR A 247 4.45 13.70 -25.99
CA THR A 247 4.12 12.69 -24.99
C THR A 247 5.23 12.67 -23.96
N VAL A 248 4.88 12.81 -22.67
CA VAL A 248 5.84 12.80 -21.56
C VAL A 248 5.52 11.67 -20.59
N PRO A 249 6.52 11.11 -19.89
CA PRO A 249 6.29 10.05 -18.92
C PRO A 249 5.82 10.56 -17.53
N HIS A 250 5.83 11.87 -17.31
CA HIS A 250 5.53 12.49 -16.02
C HIS A 250 4.66 13.73 -16.18
N SER A 251 3.63 13.84 -15.34
CA SER A 251 2.71 14.99 -15.36
C SER A 251 3.36 16.31 -14.96
N LEU A 252 4.46 16.26 -14.22
CA LEU A 252 5.17 17.45 -13.74
C LEU A 252 5.69 18.38 -14.85
N ALA A 253 5.91 17.84 -16.06
CA ALA A 253 6.35 18.63 -17.22
C ALA A 253 5.20 19.39 -17.91
N VAL A 254 3.96 18.99 -17.68
CA VAL A 254 2.77 19.55 -18.37
C VAL A 254 2.65 21.07 -18.18
N PRO A 255 2.74 21.63 -16.95
CA PRO A 255 2.59 23.07 -16.75
C PRO A 255 3.57 23.88 -17.62
N ASP A 256 4.85 23.56 -17.60
CA ASP A 256 5.88 24.31 -18.32
C ASP A 256 5.72 24.22 -19.85
N LEU A 257 5.28 23.06 -20.34
CA LEU A 257 4.99 22.86 -21.77
C LEU A 257 3.77 23.67 -22.24
N LEU A 258 2.79 23.90 -21.36
CA LEU A 258 1.61 24.69 -21.70
C LEU A 258 1.86 26.20 -21.59
N LEU A 259 2.67 26.67 -20.66
CA LEU A 259 2.89 28.10 -20.40
C LEU A 259 3.46 28.88 -21.61
N GLY A 260 4.35 28.25 -22.36
CA GLY A 260 5.00 28.87 -23.53
C GLY A 260 4.28 28.66 -24.86
N THR A 261 3.10 28.00 -24.88
CA THR A 261 2.50 27.54 -26.15
C THR A 261 0.97 27.62 -26.12
N ASP A 262 0.36 27.39 -27.30
CA ASP A 262 -1.09 27.14 -27.42
C ASP A 262 -1.44 25.62 -27.42
N MET A 263 -0.59 24.82 -26.80
CA MET A 263 -0.95 23.41 -26.53
C MET A 263 -1.92 23.29 -25.36
N VAL A 264 -2.64 22.19 -25.35
CA VAL A 264 -3.57 21.84 -24.28
C VAL A 264 -3.24 20.44 -23.74
N SER A 265 -3.71 20.11 -22.55
CA SER A 265 -3.56 18.77 -21.99
C SER A 265 -4.85 18.33 -21.32
N ILE A 266 -5.16 17.03 -21.40
CA ILE A 266 -6.28 16.42 -20.67
C ILE A 266 -5.66 15.67 -19.49
N VAL A 267 -6.10 16.00 -18.28
CA VAL A 267 -5.60 15.43 -17.04
C VAL A 267 -6.73 15.27 -16.02
N PRO A 268 -6.58 14.40 -15.01
CA PRO A 268 -7.53 14.29 -13.90
C PRO A 268 -7.78 15.63 -13.20
N ALA A 269 -9.03 15.91 -12.85
CA ALA A 269 -9.42 17.15 -12.21
C ALA A 269 -8.60 17.49 -10.95
N PRO A 270 -8.29 16.56 -10.01
CA PRO A 270 -7.47 16.89 -8.85
C PRO A 270 -6.05 17.33 -9.22
N LEU A 271 -5.47 16.78 -10.30
CA LEU A 271 -4.17 17.22 -10.80
C LEU A 271 -4.25 18.61 -11.43
N ALA A 272 -5.30 18.86 -12.23
CA ALA A 272 -5.57 20.17 -12.82
C ALA A 272 -5.73 21.24 -11.74
N GLU A 273 -6.41 20.98 -10.66
CA GLU A 273 -6.53 21.88 -9.52
C GLU A 273 -5.17 22.20 -8.89
N ALA A 274 -4.31 21.18 -8.72
CA ALA A 274 -2.96 21.39 -8.23
C ALA A 274 -2.13 22.29 -9.18
N PHE A 275 -2.29 22.13 -10.49
CA PHE A 275 -1.64 23.00 -11.49
C PHE A 275 -2.19 24.43 -11.45
N VAL A 276 -3.50 24.59 -11.38
CA VAL A 276 -4.16 25.91 -11.32
C VAL A 276 -3.76 26.69 -10.06
N ARG A 277 -3.66 26.02 -8.91
CA ARG A 277 -3.21 26.63 -7.65
C ARG A 277 -1.78 27.17 -7.73
N ARG A 278 -0.90 26.56 -8.52
CA ARG A 278 0.50 27.00 -8.69
C ARG A 278 0.66 28.24 -9.56
N GLY A 279 -0.39 28.67 -10.31
CA GLY A 279 -0.30 29.94 -11.01
C GLY A 279 -1.01 30.01 -12.36
N ASP A 280 -0.32 30.02 -13.48
CA ASP A 280 -0.78 30.57 -14.75
C ASP A 280 -1.57 29.62 -15.67
N LEU A 281 -2.14 28.57 -15.12
CA LEU A 281 -2.99 27.62 -15.85
C LEU A 281 -4.49 27.84 -15.56
N HIS A 282 -5.32 27.30 -16.43
CA HIS A 282 -6.76 27.33 -16.36
C HIS A 282 -7.31 25.97 -16.81
N ALA A 283 -8.31 25.45 -16.08
CA ALA A 283 -8.97 24.19 -16.40
C ALA A 283 -10.42 24.44 -16.87
N LYS A 284 -10.90 23.56 -17.75
CA LYS A 284 -12.28 23.54 -18.23
C LYS A 284 -12.80 22.11 -18.31
N PRO A 285 -14.11 21.88 -18.11
CA PRO A 285 -14.74 20.61 -18.42
C PRO A 285 -14.53 20.23 -19.87
N LEU A 286 -14.47 18.94 -20.16
CA LEU A 286 -14.39 18.43 -21.53
C LEU A 286 -15.72 18.63 -22.27
N PRO A 287 -15.68 18.87 -23.59
CA PRO A 287 -16.88 19.11 -24.40
C PRO A 287 -17.53 17.82 -24.94
N TYR A 288 -17.17 16.68 -24.37
CA TYR A 288 -17.71 15.36 -24.71
C TYR A 288 -17.83 14.53 -23.44
N GLU A 289 -18.65 13.49 -23.49
CA GLU A 289 -18.87 12.60 -22.35
C GLU A 289 -17.68 11.65 -22.15
N VAL A 290 -17.20 11.59 -20.94
CA VAL A 290 -16.14 10.65 -20.48
C VAL A 290 -16.66 9.92 -19.25
N ALA A 291 -16.44 8.63 -19.19
CA ALA A 291 -16.76 7.86 -18.00
C ALA A 291 -15.90 8.29 -16.83
N ASN A 292 -16.51 8.51 -15.68
CA ASN A 292 -15.78 8.75 -14.45
C ASN A 292 -14.92 7.55 -14.09
N VAL A 293 -13.65 7.77 -13.79
CA VAL A 293 -12.70 6.72 -13.46
C VAL A 293 -12.48 6.65 -11.94
N SER A 294 -12.46 5.42 -11.42
CA SER A 294 -12.22 5.19 -10.00
C SER A 294 -10.74 4.93 -9.76
N LEU A 295 -10.10 5.84 -9.01
CA LEU A 295 -8.80 5.58 -8.41
C LEU A 295 -8.99 4.57 -7.28
N ARG A 296 -8.22 3.49 -7.29
CA ARG A 296 -8.32 2.39 -6.34
C ARG A 296 -6.98 2.10 -5.69
N ALA A 297 -7.03 1.64 -4.46
CA ALA A 297 -5.90 0.99 -3.80
C ALA A 297 -6.07 -0.53 -3.93
N ILE A 298 -4.98 -1.24 -4.26
CA ILE A 298 -4.95 -2.71 -4.31
C ILE A 298 -3.84 -3.26 -3.43
N TRP A 299 -4.08 -4.41 -2.81
CA TRP A 299 -3.13 -5.10 -1.94
C TRP A 299 -3.32 -6.61 -2.02
N HIS A 300 -2.32 -7.38 -1.60
CA HIS A 300 -2.44 -8.83 -1.57
C HIS A 300 -3.38 -9.29 -0.44
N ARG A 301 -4.24 -10.29 -0.69
CA ARG A 301 -5.20 -10.85 0.28
C ARG A 301 -4.56 -11.25 1.63
N ARG A 302 -3.28 -11.66 1.65
CA ARG A 302 -2.59 -11.99 2.91
C ARG A 302 -2.55 -10.82 3.91
N HIS A 303 -2.64 -9.57 3.44
CA HIS A 303 -2.62 -8.36 4.26
C HIS A 303 -4.02 -7.83 4.62
N GLU A 304 -5.08 -8.58 4.29
CA GLU A 304 -6.47 -8.16 4.54
C GLU A 304 -6.70 -7.82 6.01
N HIS A 305 -6.18 -8.67 6.90
CA HIS A 305 -6.35 -8.56 8.35
C HIS A 305 -5.06 -8.19 9.09
N ASP A 306 -3.98 -7.80 8.40
CA ASP A 306 -2.77 -7.25 9.01
C ASP A 306 -3.12 -5.88 9.64
N PRO A 307 -3.01 -5.70 10.98
CA PRO A 307 -3.45 -4.47 11.64
C PRO A 307 -2.76 -3.21 11.12
N ALA A 308 -1.49 -3.31 10.74
CA ALA A 308 -0.75 -2.18 10.18
C ALA A 308 -1.23 -1.80 8.77
N HIS A 309 -1.54 -2.80 7.94
CA HIS A 309 -2.13 -2.57 6.62
C HIS A 309 -3.56 -2.04 6.71
N VAL A 310 -4.37 -2.54 7.66
CA VAL A 310 -5.73 -2.01 7.93
C VAL A 310 -5.63 -0.53 8.28
N TRP A 311 -4.78 -0.17 9.24
CA TRP A 311 -4.54 1.22 9.64
C TRP A 311 -4.15 2.11 8.46
N LEU A 312 -3.19 1.68 7.61
CA LEU A 312 -2.78 2.47 6.46
C LEU A 312 -3.92 2.71 5.47
N ARG A 313 -4.75 1.69 5.21
CA ARG A 313 -5.92 1.81 4.32
C ARG A 313 -6.99 2.73 4.90
N GLU A 314 -7.19 2.72 6.21
CA GLU A 314 -8.08 3.66 6.91
C GLU A 314 -7.60 5.10 6.74
N GLN A 315 -6.27 5.36 6.88
CA GLN A 315 -5.71 6.69 6.63
C GLN A 315 -5.97 7.18 5.19
N LEU A 316 -5.85 6.28 4.20
CA LEU A 316 -6.16 6.60 2.80
C LEU A 316 -7.65 6.90 2.58
N THR A 317 -8.54 6.12 3.20
CA THR A 317 -9.99 6.31 3.07
C THR A 317 -10.44 7.63 3.69
N GLU A 318 -9.96 7.96 4.87
CA GLU A 318 -10.28 9.21 5.56
C GLU A 318 -9.79 10.45 4.78
N LEU A 319 -8.61 10.37 4.16
CA LEU A 319 -8.11 11.43 3.27
C LEU A 319 -8.98 11.58 2.02
N ALA A 320 -9.41 10.47 1.43
CA ALA A 320 -10.27 10.48 0.27
C ALA A 320 -11.64 11.14 0.55
N GLU A 321 -12.19 10.93 1.73
CA GLU A 321 -13.44 11.53 2.19
C GLU A 321 -13.29 13.05 2.43
N SER A 322 -12.18 13.48 3.05
CA SER A 322 -11.91 14.89 3.30
C SER A 322 -11.75 15.70 2.01
N THR A 323 -11.06 15.13 1.01
CA THR A 323 -10.87 15.77 -0.30
C THR A 323 -12.19 15.92 -1.07
N ARG A 324 -13.13 14.98 -0.93
CA ARG A 324 -14.50 15.09 -1.51
C ARG A 324 -15.33 16.21 -0.88
N GLY A 325 -15.24 16.37 0.44
CA GLY A 325 -15.97 17.42 1.17
C GLY A 325 -15.56 18.84 0.77
N GLU A 326 -14.30 19.06 0.48
CA GLU A 326 -13.78 20.36 0.04
C GLU A 326 -14.13 20.71 -1.41
N GLY A 327 -14.18 19.69 -2.31
CA GLY A 327 -14.56 19.86 -3.72
C GLY A 327 -16.04 20.23 -3.89
N ALA A 328 -16.91 19.61 -3.12
CA ALA A 328 -18.37 19.86 -3.18
C ALA A 328 -18.74 21.28 -2.69
N SER A 329 -17.97 21.84 -1.75
CA SER A 329 -18.24 23.21 -1.25
C SER A 329 -17.76 24.31 -2.19
N ARG A 330 -16.90 24.01 -3.16
CA ARG A 330 -16.31 25.01 -4.09
C ARG A 330 -17.00 25.08 -5.43
N SER A 331 -17.84 24.10 -5.79
CA SER A 331 -18.64 24.13 -7.04
C SER A 331 -19.90 25.00 -6.96
N VAL A 332 -20.17 25.63 -5.80
CA VAL A 332 -21.37 26.47 -5.55
C VAL A 332 -21.02 27.97 -5.39
N SER A 333 -19.77 28.38 -5.73
CA SER A 333 -19.40 29.81 -5.63
C SER A 333 -18.92 30.37 -6.96
#